data_05f79f0704245581d829df381f00d1d6
#
_entry.id   05f79f0704245581d829df381f00d1d6
#
_cell.length_a   1.000
_cell.length_b   1.000
_cell.length_c   1.000
_cell.angle_alpha   90.00
_cell.angle_beta   90.00
_cell.angle_gamma   90.00
#
_symmetry.space_group_name_H-M   'P 1'
#
loop_
_entity.id
_entity.type
_entity.pdbx_description
1 polymer ?
#
loop_
_entity_poly.entity_id
_entity_poly.type
_entity_poly.pdbx_seq_one_letter_code
_entity_poly.pdbx_strand_id
1 'polypeptide(L)'
;MFFGVTMALRCSGRDVSLLLLCFTLTYALIDASSQDVDQDLSNIMNELWKLDTNRLKPGTDYTISLQGKAGYVSQGSNTARDHAQSPLFSYVNEGKLKSIKTYSNFLDLLDNYEKSTGVTEAVTPEELAENYRFLDSILQTEVMKRAHKYLVSKGKSRADLRSFKNQLYDIWFRLYHRDRSAGEDSCGFEHVFVGETKYGREIAGFHNWVQFYLEEKSRHLDYKGYKARDREAPDARAHVLNVQFSWNGLVKPVGSCFIGVSPEFEVALFTLVFLKSTGRVTRTVVNVDRYQLEVVVSRHGRSIGTSYPKLLSSGHRRL
;
A
#
# COMPACT_ATOMS: atom_id res chain seq x y z
N MET A 1 -39.28 6.95 65.17
CA MET A 1 -40.19 5.95 64.59
C MET A 1 -40.29 6.28 63.12
N PHE A 2 -39.39 5.74 62.28
CA PHE A 2 -39.45 5.91 60.85
C PHE A 2 -39.33 4.53 60.24
N PHE A 3 -40.37 4.11 59.53
CA PHE A 3 -40.41 2.86 58.76
C PHE A 3 -39.73 3.10 57.38
N GLY A 4 -38.66 2.39 57.12
CA GLY A 4 -38.07 2.30 55.81
C GLY A 4 -38.70 1.15 55.03
N VAL A 5 -39.35 1.48 53.94
CA VAL A 5 -39.84 0.49 52.93
C VAL A 5 -38.76 0.24 51.93
N THR A 6 -38.16 -0.96 51.96
CA THR A 6 -37.20 -1.43 50.97
C THR A 6 -37.98 -2.10 49.82
N MET A 7 -38.05 -1.44 48.68
CA MET A 7 -38.69 -1.98 47.47
C MET A 7 -37.63 -2.80 46.70
N ALA A 8 -37.71 -4.12 46.75
CA ALA A 8 -36.89 -5.02 45.99
C ALA A 8 -37.47 -5.19 44.56
N LEU A 9 -36.83 -4.58 43.58
CA LEU A 9 -37.12 -4.82 42.16
C LEU A 9 -36.59 -6.21 41.76
N ARG A 10 -37.49 -7.18 41.57
CA ARG A 10 -37.20 -8.45 40.91
C ARG A 10 -37.18 -8.22 39.41
N CYS A 11 -35.99 -8.08 38.83
CA CYS A 11 -35.82 -8.19 37.37
C CYS A 11 -35.96 -9.67 36.95
N SER A 12 -36.91 -9.97 36.07
CA SER A 12 -37.07 -11.31 35.49
C SER A 12 -35.98 -11.55 34.47
N GLY A 13 -35.49 -12.78 34.38
CA GLY A 13 -34.35 -13.15 33.49
C GLY A 13 -34.55 -12.88 31.99
N ARG A 14 -35.74 -12.45 31.56
CA ARG A 14 -36.03 -12.05 30.18
C ARG A 14 -35.54 -10.61 29.86
N ASP A 15 -35.55 -9.71 30.82
CA ASP A 15 -35.18 -8.30 30.63
C ASP A 15 -33.65 -8.13 30.51
N VAL A 16 -32.87 -9.01 31.18
CA VAL A 16 -31.41 -9.00 31.12
C VAL A 16 -30.93 -9.46 29.73
N SER A 17 -31.60 -10.45 29.12
CA SER A 17 -31.27 -10.93 27.77
C SER A 17 -31.58 -9.90 26.69
N LEU A 18 -32.65 -9.11 26.84
CA LEU A 18 -33.01 -8.04 25.89
C LEU A 18 -32.03 -6.86 25.99
N LEU A 19 -31.58 -6.50 27.19
CA LEU A 19 -30.57 -5.46 27.38
C LEU A 19 -29.20 -5.87 26.83
N LEU A 20 -28.77 -7.13 27.00
CA LEU A 20 -27.55 -7.64 26.41
C LEU A 20 -27.63 -7.68 24.89
N LEU A 21 -28.78 -8.04 24.30
CA LEU A 21 -28.96 -8.04 22.83
C LEU A 21 -28.95 -6.60 22.26
N CYS A 22 -29.52 -5.62 22.96
CA CYS A 22 -29.44 -4.22 22.57
C CYS A 22 -28.02 -3.66 22.67
N PHE A 23 -27.24 -4.04 23.69
CA PHE A 23 -25.84 -3.62 23.81
C PHE A 23 -24.95 -4.26 22.74
N THR A 24 -25.15 -5.52 22.39
CA THR A 24 -24.40 -6.18 21.32
C THR A 24 -24.76 -5.65 19.93
N LEU A 25 -26.04 -5.30 19.68
CA LEU A 25 -26.47 -4.66 18.44
C LEU A 25 -25.95 -3.21 18.31
N THR A 26 -25.90 -2.44 19.41
CA THR A 26 -25.30 -1.10 19.39
C THR A 26 -23.78 -1.15 19.21
N TYR A 27 -23.06 -2.12 19.81
CA TYR A 27 -21.64 -2.31 19.54
C TYR A 27 -21.36 -2.79 18.10
N ALA A 28 -22.19 -3.66 17.53
CA ALA A 28 -22.08 -4.08 16.13
C ALA A 28 -22.42 -2.94 15.13
N LEU A 29 -23.25 -1.98 15.52
CA LEU A 29 -23.56 -0.80 14.71
C LEU A 29 -22.51 0.32 14.84
N ILE A 30 -21.73 0.35 15.92
CA ILE A 30 -20.65 1.33 16.11
C ILE A 30 -19.38 0.94 15.34
N ASP A 31 -19.18 -0.36 15.01
CA ASP A 31 -18.03 -0.82 14.23
C ASP A 31 -18.21 -0.65 12.69
N ALA A 32 -19.38 -0.18 12.26
CA ALA A 32 -19.63 0.32 10.91
C ALA A 32 -19.51 1.85 10.84
N SER A 33 -18.57 2.46 11.59
CA SER A 33 -18.23 3.86 11.39
C SER A 33 -17.63 3.97 9.97
N SER A 34 -18.36 4.56 9.05
CA SER A 34 -17.81 5.06 7.81
C SER A 34 -16.63 5.96 8.20
N GLN A 35 -15.40 5.48 8.00
CA GLN A 35 -14.25 6.35 8.22
C GLN A 35 -14.45 7.57 7.34
N ASP A 36 -14.53 8.75 7.97
CA ASP A 36 -14.70 10.00 7.24
C ASP A 36 -13.55 10.19 6.25
N VAL A 37 -13.90 10.64 5.06
CA VAL A 37 -12.91 10.94 4.02
C VAL A 37 -12.03 12.11 4.47
N ASP A 38 -10.72 11.89 4.53
CA ASP A 38 -9.76 12.96 4.80
C ASP A 38 -9.68 13.89 3.58
N GLN A 39 -10.43 15.00 3.65
CA GLN A 39 -10.56 15.94 2.56
C GLN A 39 -9.23 16.69 2.28
N ASP A 40 -8.43 16.98 3.29
CA ASP A 40 -7.14 17.68 3.14
C ASP A 40 -6.14 16.78 2.39
N LEU A 41 -6.05 15.49 2.77
CA LEU A 41 -5.24 14.52 2.01
C LEU A 41 -5.82 14.26 0.62
N SER A 42 -7.14 14.15 0.48
CA SER A 42 -7.77 13.96 -0.83
C SER A 42 -7.43 15.09 -1.78
N ASN A 43 -7.47 16.34 -1.31
CA ASN A 43 -7.15 17.51 -2.13
C ASN A 43 -5.70 17.47 -2.62
N ILE A 44 -4.73 17.30 -1.72
CA ILE A 44 -3.33 17.26 -2.13
C ILE A 44 -3.05 16.04 -3.02
N MET A 45 -3.60 14.85 -2.74
CA MET A 45 -3.39 13.67 -3.56
C MET A 45 -3.96 13.83 -4.99
N ASN A 46 -5.09 14.52 -5.14
CA ASN A 46 -5.63 14.87 -6.46
C ASN A 46 -4.77 15.87 -7.22
N GLU A 47 -4.11 16.81 -6.53
CA GLU A 47 -3.11 17.68 -7.16
C GLU A 47 -1.90 16.86 -7.63
N LEU A 48 -1.36 15.95 -6.79
CA LEU A 48 -0.27 15.06 -7.17
C LEU A 48 -0.65 14.16 -8.34
N TRP A 49 -1.89 13.62 -8.35
CA TRP A 49 -2.42 12.83 -9.45
C TRP A 49 -2.41 13.56 -10.78
N LYS A 50 -2.76 14.84 -10.78
CA LYS A 50 -2.73 15.69 -11.99
C LYS A 50 -1.30 16.01 -12.43
N LEU A 51 -0.37 16.14 -11.49
CA LEU A 51 1.04 16.44 -11.74
C LEU A 51 1.87 15.21 -12.14
N ASP A 52 1.33 14.01 -11.98
CA ASP A 52 2.01 12.75 -12.33
C ASP A 52 2.06 12.55 -13.86
N THR A 53 2.94 13.32 -14.51
CA THR A 53 3.14 13.29 -15.96
C THR A 53 3.88 12.03 -16.41
N ASN A 54 4.58 11.35 -15.50
CA ASN A 54 5.27 10.10 -15.73
C ASN A 54 4.35 8.86 -15.60
N ARG A 55 3.08 9.06 -15.18
CA ARG A 55 2.09 8.00 -15.14
C ARG A 55 1.87 7.40 -16.51
N LEU A 56 1.93 6.07 -16.60
CA LEU A 56 1.70 5.32 -17.82
C LEU A 56 0.20 5.25 -18.16
N LYS A 57 -0.10 5.23 -19.43
CA LYS A 57 -1.48 5.25 -19.97
C LYS A 57 -1.94 3.81 -20.26
N PRO A 58 -3.04 3.36 -19.64
CA PRO A 58 -3.63 2.05 -19.95
C PRO A 58 -4.08 1.98 -21.41
N GLY A 59 -3.84 0.83 -22.05
CA GLY A 59 -4.12 0.59 -23.47
C GLY A 59 -3.08 1.16 -24.44
N THR A 60 -2.16 2.01 -24.00
CA THR A 60 -1.08 2.58 -24.80
C THR A 60 0.29 2.15 -24.28
N ASP A 61 0.55 2.36 -23.00
CA ASP A 61 1.84 2.10 -22.38
C ASP A 61 1.86 0.75 -21.67
N TYR A 62 0.71 0.25 -21.25
CA TYR A 62 0.53 -1.10 -20.72
C TYR A 62 -0.89 -1.61 -20.98
N THR A 63 -1.03 -2.93 -20.96
CA THR A 63 -2.33 -3.61 -21.04
C THR A 63 -2.37 -4.73 -20.01
N ILE A 64 -3.46 -4.81 -19.24
CA ILE A 64 -3.69 -5.87 -18.25
C ILE A 64 -4.84 -6.77 -18.67
N SER A 65 -4.74 -8.05 -18.31
CA SER A 65 -5.78 -9.07 -18.47
C SER A 65 -6.26 -9.54 -17.10
N LEU A 66 -7.43 -9.08 -16.67
CA LEU A 66 -7.96 -9.36 -15.34
C LEU A 66 -8.39 -10.82 -15.15
N GLN A 67 -8.88 -11.46 -16.20
CA GLN A 67 -9.32 -12.87 -16.23
C GLN A 67 -10.37 -13.19 -15.14
N GLY A 68 -10.12 -14.20 -14.29
CA GLY A 68 -11.09 -14.67 -13.31
C GLY A 68 -10.96 -14.00 -11.95
N LYS A 69 -12.07 -13.99 -11.18
CA LYS A 69 -12.09 -13.54 -9.79
C LYS A 69 -11.50 -14.64 -8.89
N ALA A 70 -10.44 -14.31 -8.16
CA ALA A 70 -9.79 -15.21 -7.24
C ALA A 70 -10.64 -15.54 -6.01
N GLY A 71 -10.63 -16.80 -5.59
CA GLY A 71 -11.33 -17.31 -4.43
C GLY A 71 -10.71 -16.89 -3.10
N TYR A 72 -11.32 -17.33 -2.00
CA TYR A 72 -10.76 -17.18 -0.67
C TYR A 72 -9.56 -18.12 -0.48
N VAL A 73 -8.51 -17.60 0.12
CA VAL A 73 -7.35 -18.37 0.58
C VAL A 73 -7.03 -17.87 1.99
N SER A 74 -6.83 -18.79 2.93
CA SER A 74 -6.42 -18.44 4.29
C SER A 74 -4.98 -17.94 4.33
N GLN A 75 -4.69 -17.06 5.27
CA GLN A 75 -3.33 -16.58 5.52
C GLN A 75 -2.39 -17.75 5.84
N GLY A 76 -1.20 -17.76 5.25
CA GLY A 76 -0.22 -18.84 5.41
C GLY A 76 -0.49 -20.11 4.59
N SER A 77 -1.58 -20.18 3.81
CA SER A 77 -1.78 -21.24 2.84
C SER A 77 -0.92 -21.02 1.60
N ASN A 78 -0.21 -22.07 1.16
CA ASN A 78 0.59 -22.04 -0.07
C ASN A 78 -0.14 -22.68 -1.26
N THR A 79 -1.46 -22.90 -1.14
CA THR A 79 -2.29 -23.41 -2.22
C THR A 79 -3.41 -22.43 -2.54
N ALA A 80 -3.54 -22.08 -3.81
CA ALA A 80 -4.64 -21.27 -4.33
C ALA A 80 -5.12 -21.89 -5.64
N ARG A 81 -6.44 -21.89 -5.84
CA ARG A 81 -6.99 -22.22 -7.15
C ARG A 81 -6.62 -21.11 -8.13
N ASP A 82 -6.13 -21.51 -9.29
CA ASP A 82 -5.82 -20.58 -10.36
C ASP A 82 -7.09 -20.20 -11.11
N HIS A 83 -7.32 -18.88 -11.21
CA HIS A 83 -8.42 -18.28 -11.96
C HIS A 83 -7.90 -17.39 -13.11
N ALA A 84 -6.59 -17.45 -13.39
CA ALA A 84 -5.94 -16.72 -14.46
C ALA A 84 -4.93 -17.62 -15.17
N GLN A 85 -5.19 -17.95 -16.43
CA GLN A 85 -4.35 -18.84 -17.25
C GLN A 85 -3.24 -18.10 -18.00
N SER A 86 -3.18 -16.80 -17.85
CA SER A 86 -2.24 -15.90 -18.50
C SER A 86 -1.72 -14.84 -17.53
N PRO A 87 -0.56 -14.22 -17.80
CA PRO A 87 -0.07 -13.11 -17.00
C PRO A 87 -1.10 -11.97 -16.87
N LEU A 88 -1.03 -11.24 -15.75
CA LEU A 88 -1.81 -10.02 -15.56
C LEU A 88 -1.42 -8.97 -16.61
N PHE A 89 -0.11 -8.76 -16.81
CA PHE A 89 0.39 -7.81 -17.79
C PHE A 89 0.61 -8.49 -19.15
N SER A 90 -0.32 -8.26 -20.09
CA SER A 90 -0.17 -8.74 -21.48
C SER A 90 0.77 -7.87 -22.31
N TYR A 91 1.01 -6.62 -21.91
CA TYR A 91 1.94 -5.69 -22.54
C TYR A 91 2.40 -4.61 -21.57
N VAL A 92 3.69 -4.26 -21.60
CA VAL A 92 4.27 -3.07 -20.97
C VAL A 92 5.32 -2.48 -21.90
N ASN A 93 5.26 -1.16 -22.12
CA ASN A 93 6.25 -0.42 -22.89
C ASN A 93 7.53 -0.21 -22.07
N GLU A 94 8.40 -1.22 -22.05
CA GLU A 94 9.67 -1.17 -21.32
C GLU A 94 10.61 -0.06 -21.83
N GLY A 95 10.57 0.25 -23.13
CA GLY A 95 11.36 1.34 -23.69
C GLY A 95 10.99 2.67 -23.03
N LYS A 96 9.68 2.91 -22.83
CA LYS A 96 9.21 4.09 -22.12
C LYS A 96 9.61 4.06 -20.65
N LEU A 97 9.45 2.93 -19.95
CA LEU A 97 9.92 2.79 -18.55
C LEU A 97 11.38 3.18 -18.42
N LYS A 98 12.26 2.61 -19.24
CA LYS A 98 13.71 2.88 -19.20
C LYS A 98 14.07 4.31 -19.63
N SER A 99 13.25 4.97 -20.44
CA SER A 99 13.49 6.35 -20.88
C SER A 99 13.12 7.41 -19.83
N ILE A 100 12.26 7.08 -18.88
CA ILE A 100 11.86 7.99 -17.80
C ILE A 100 12.82 7.80 -16.62
N LYS A 101 13.55 8.86 -16.28
CA LYS A 101 14.64 8.80 -15.30
C LYS A 101 14.23 8.25 -13.92
N THR A 102 13.02 8.60 -13.45
CA THR A 102 12.54 8.11 -12.15
C THR A 102 12.27 6.61 -12.17
N TYR A 103 11.71 6.07 -13.26
CA TYR A 103 11.56 4.64 -13.44
C TYR A 103 12.90 3.92 -13.65
N SER A 104 13.81 4.49 -14.47
CA SER A 104 15.12 3.88 -14.66
C SER A 104 15.87 3.73 -13.35
N ASN A 105 15.98 4.81 -12.56
CA ASN A 105 16.62 4.75 -11.26
C ASN A 105 15.85 3.87 -10.23
N PHE A 106 14.54 3.73 -10.38
CA PHE A 106 13.74 2.82 -9.57
C PHE A 106 14.05 1.35 -9.90
N LEU A 107 14.22 1.04 -11.18
CA LEU A 107 14.58 -0.31 -11.64
C LEU A 107 15.95 -0.74 -11.10
N ASP A 108 16.91 0.19 -11.03
CA ASP A 108 18.25 -0.08 -10.48
C ASP A 108 18.24 -0.45 -8.97
N LEU A 109 17.15 -0.14 -8.25
CA LEU A 109 17.03 -0.45 -6.82
C LEU A 109 16.42 -1.84 -6.53
N LEU A 110 15.81 -2.49 -7.52
CA LEU A 110 14.98 -3.67 -7.27
C LEU A 110 15.78 -4.95 -6.98
N ASP A 111 17.06 -4.98 -7.28
CA ASP A 111 17.97 -6.11 -7.03
C ASP A 111 18.92 -5.92 -5.83
N ASN A 112 18.80 -4.81 -5.10
CA ASN A 112 19.66 -4.45 -3.98
C ASN A 112 19.31 -5.13 -2.64
N TYR A 113 18.34 -6.04 -2.58
CA TYR A 113 17.77 -6.49 -1.31
C TYR A 113 17.73 -8.01 -1.15
N GLU A 114 17.99 -8.45 0.09
CA GLU A 114 17.74 -9.83 0.51
C GLU A 114 16.24 -10.04 0.76
N LYS A 115 15.61 -10.84 -0.08
CA LYS A 115 14.14 -11.01 -0.09
C LYS A 115 13.58 -11.85 1.06
N SER A 116 14.34 -12.05 2.15
CA SER A 116 13.89 -12.82 3.32
C SER A 116 14.22 -12.12 4.62
N THR A 117 13.19 -11.79 5.41
CA THR A 117 13.43 -11.27 6.77
C THR A 117 14.20 -12.28 7.60
N GLY A 118 15.01 -11.80 8.53
CA GLY A 118 15.92 -12.61 9.35
C GLY A 118 17.30 -12.81 8.74
N VAL A 119 17.54 -12.29 7.53
CA VAL A 119 18.87 -12.18 6.92
C VAL A 119 19.33 -10.74 7.03
N THR A 120 20.52 -10.52 7.59
CA THR A 120 21.06 -9.16 7.78
C THR A 120 21.38 -8.53 6.43
N GLU A 121 20.86 -7.33 6.18
CA GLU A 121 21.17 -6.50 5.02
C GLU A 121 22.53 -5.80 5.16
N ALA A 122 23.22 -5.65 4.06
CA ALA A 122 24.45 -4.87 3.98
C ALA A 122 24.38 -3.92 2.80
N VAL A 123 24.28 -2.61 3.07
CA VAL A 123 24.24 -1.60 2.01
C VAL A 123 25.66 -1.31 1.51
N THR A 124 25.93 -1.64 0.27
CA THR A 124 27.18 -1.30 -0.39
C THR A 124 27.26 0.20 -0.76
N PRO A 125 28.47 0.74 -1.02
CA PRO A 125 28.59 2.13 -1.52
C PRO A 125 27.84 2.37 -2.84
N GLU A 126 27.76 1.37 -3.71
CA GLU A 126 27.04 1.40 -4.99
C GLU A 126 25.53 1.51 -4.76
N GLU A 127 24.96 0.65 -3.92
CA GLU A 127 23.54 0.67 -3.55
C GLU A 127 23.15 1.98 -2.84
N LEU A 128 24.03 2.49 -1.96
CA LEU A 128 23.85 3.78 -1.33
C LEU A 128 23.79 4.91 -2.38
N ALA A 129 24.67 4.87 -3.39
CA ALA A 129 24.67 5.83 -4.48
C ALA A 129 23.39 5.71 -5.34
N GLU A 130 22.85 4.51 -5.54
CA GLU A 130 21.58 4.27 -6.23
C GLU A 130 20.40 4.83 -5.47
N ASN A 131 20.33 4.61 -4.17
CA ASN A 131 19.32 5.21 -3.30
C ASN A 131 19.28 6.74 -3.46
N TYR A 132 20.44 7.39 -3.46
CA TYR A 132 20.52 8.85 -3.63
C TYR A 132 20.21 9.29 -5.07
N ARG A 133 20.62 8.53 -6.10
CA ARG A 133 20.25 8.82 -7.51
C ARG A 133 18.74 8.78 -7.70
N PHE A 134 18.07 7.77 -7.14
CA PHE A 134 16.62 7.69 -7.18
C PHE A 134 15.98 8.87 -6.48
N LEU A 135 16.37 9.19 -5.23
CA LEU A 135 15.85 10.34 -4.48
C LEU A 135 16.07 11.65 -5.24
N ASP A 136 17.25 11.85 -5.81
CA ASP A 136 17.54 13.05 -6.60
C ASP A 136 16.64 13.15 -7.84
N SER A 137 16.35 12.03 -8.51
CA SER A 137 15.49 12.01 -9.69
C SER A 137 14.03 12.33 -9.35
N ILE A 138 13.47 11.74 -8.29
CA ILE A 138 12.08 12.00 -7.91
C ILE A 138 11.90 13.45 -7.39
N LEU A 139 12.88 14.01 -6.68
CA LEU A 139 12.84 15.37 -6.16
C LEU A 139 12.81 16.45 -7.26
N GLN A 140 13.19 16.11 -8.50
CA GLN A 140 13.08 17.01 -9.66
C GLN A 140 11.66 17.06 -10.23
N THR A 141 10.79 16.13 -9.89
CA THR A 141 9.42 16.06 -10.42
C THR A 141 8.48 17.07 -9.77
N GLU A 142 7.47 17.51 -10.49
CA GLU A 142 6.45 18.42 -9.94
C GLU A 142 5.63 17.74 -8.83
N VAL A 143 5.45 16.42 -8.88
CA VAL A 143 4.82 15.62 -7.83
C VAL A 143 5.55 15.82 -6.50
N MET A 144 6.85 15.57 -6.45
CA MET A 144 7.63 15.66 -5.22
C MET A 144 7.82 17.11 -4.76
N LYS A 145 7.99 18.07 -5.66
CA LYS A 145 8.03 19.49 -5.32
C LYS A 145 6.73 19.95 -4.66
N ARG A 146 5.58 19.51 -5.20
CA ARG A 146 4.27 19.88 -4.64
C ARG A 146 4.03 19.19 -3.28
N ALA A 147 4.40 17.91 -3.14
CA ALA A 147 4.33 17.19 -1.88
C ALA A 147 5.20 17.85 -0.80
N HIS A 148 6.44 18.22 -1.13
CA HIS A 148 7.35 18.93 -0.23
C HIS A 148 6.75 20.26 0.23
N LYS A 149 6.26 21.10 -0.70
CA LYS A 149 5.61 22.38 -0.37
C LYS A 149 4.43 22.19 0.59
N TYR A 150 3.61 21.16 0.39
CA TYR A 150 2.52 20.83 1.29
C TYR A 150 3.04 20.43 2.69
N LEU A 151 4.05 19.56 2.77
CA LEU A 151 4.63 19.12 4.04
C LEU A 151 5.27 20.29 4.81
N VAL A 152 5.94 21.21 4.13
CA VAL A 152 6.46 22.44 4.73
C VAL A 152 5.34 23.31 5.29
N SER A 153 4.25 23.50 4.54
CA SER A 153 3.10 24.31 5.00
C SER A 153 2.38 23.68 6.21
N LYS A 154 2.50 22.36 6.40
CA LYS A 154 1.95 21.63 7.57
C LYS A 154 2.97 21.50 8.71
N GLY A 155 4.18 22.08 8.60
CA GLY A 155 5.23 21.93 9.60
C GLY A 155 5.77 20.50 9.75
N LYS A 156 5.64 19.67 8.72
CA LYS A 156 6.05 18.27 8.71
C LYS A 156 7.39 18.01 8.01
N SER A 157 7.93 19.03 7.34
CA SER A 157 9.24 19.00 6.70
C SER A 157 9.88 20.37 6.79
N ARG A 158 11.22 20.43 6.70
CA ARG A 158 11.96 21.67 6.53
C ARG A 158 11.87 22.16 5.08
N ALA A 159 11.99 23.47 4.87
CA ALA A 159 11.90 24.07 3.54
C ALA A 159 13.11 23.75 2.65
N ASP A 160 14.27 23.47 3.23
CA ASP A 160 15.46 23.15 2.46
C ASP A 160 15.40 21.72 1.90
N LEU A 161 15.75 21.60 0.61
CA LEU A 161 15.64 20.35 -0.14
C LEU A 161 16.58 19.25 0.38
N ARG A 162 17.74 19.60 0.92
CA ARG A 162 18.71 18.66 1.48
C ARG A 162 18.13 17.97 2.72
N SER A 163 17.52 18.74 3.63
CA SER A 163 16.83 18.19 4.80
C SER A 163 15.68 17.29 4.41
N PHE A 164 14.91 17.68 3.38
CA PHE A 164 13.81 16.85 2.88
C PHE A 164 14.33 15.55 2.25
N LYS A 165 15.40 15.59 1.46
CA LYS A 165 16.02 14.37 0.91
C LYS A 165 16.48 13.43 2.02
N ASN A 166 17.14 13.94 3.07
CA ASN A 166 17.55 13.13 4.22
C ASN A 166 16.34 12.54 4.97
N GLN A 167 15.25 13.31 5.09
CA GLN A 167 14.00 12.81 5.68
C GLN A 167 13.41 11.67 4.88
N LEU A 168 13.39 11.76 3.53
CA LEU A 168 12.94 10.68 2.66
C LEU A 168 13.85 9.45 2.77
N TYR A 169 15.17 9.63 2.85
CA TYR A 169 16.10 8.54 3.08
C TYR A 169 15.79 7.80 4.39
N ASP A 170 15.59 8.54 5.49
CA ASP A 170 15.25 7.96 6.79
C ASP A 170 13.90 7.20 6.76
N ILE A 171 12.93 7.69 5.99
CA ILE A 171 11.60 7.08 5.89
C ILE A 171 11.63 5.79 5.07
N TRP A 172 12.40 5.77 3.96
CA TRP A 172 12.31 4.73 2.95
C TRP A 172 13.47 3.76 2.92
N PHE A 173 14.71 4.22 3.14
CA PHE A 173 15.92 3.45 2.91
C PHE A 173 16.72 3.10 4.17
N ARG A 174 16.45 3.78 5.30
CA ARG A 174 17.10 3.41 6.55
C ARG A 174 16.68 2.01 6.94
N LEU A 175 17.66 1.13 7.10
CA LEU A 175 17.48 -0.23 7.59
C LEU A 175 16.95 -0.23 9.03
N TYR A 176 16.22 -1.27 9.38
CA TYR A 176 15.73 -1.54 10.73
C TYR A 176 15.57 -3.05 10.96
N HIS A 177 15.47 -3.44 12.22
CA HIS A 177 15.18 -4.82 12.60
C HIS A 177 13.69 -5.11 12.41
N ARG A 178 13.30 -5.82 11.38
CA ARG A 178 11.95 -6.39 11.24
C ARG A 178 11.86 -7.66 12.07
N ASP A 179 12.94 -8.44 12.07
CA ASP A 179 13.17 -9.56 12.98
C ASP A 179 14.19 -9.20 14.04
N ARG A 180 13.83 -9.48 15.31
CA ARG A 180 14.72 -9.19 16.45
C ARG A 180 15.86 -10.17 16.58
N SER A 181 15.83 -11.32 15.91
CA SER A 181 16.87 -12.35 15.97
C SER A 181 18.01 -12.13 14.98
N ALA A 182 17.84 -11.23 14.01
CA ALA A 182 18.85 -10.87 13.02
C ALA A 182 19.41 -9.47 13.25
N GLY A 183 20.35 -9.04 12.42
CA GLY A 183 20.75 -7.65 12.28
C GLY A 183 19.62 -6.79 11.67
N GLU A 184 19.94 -5.60 11.17
CA GLU A 184 18.99 -4.82 10.39
C GLU A 184 18.72 -5.59 9.09
N ASP A 185 17.44 -5.95 8.85
CA ASP A 185 17.03 -6.96 7.86
C ASP A 185 15.92 -6.50 6.95
N SER A 186 15.57 -5.22 6.94
CA SER A 186 14.53 -4.67 6.07
C SER A 186 14.54 -3.15 6.07
N CYS A 187 13.91 -2.54 5.06
CA CYS A 187 13.58 -1.13 5.03
C CYS A 187 12.18 -0.88 4.44
N GLY A 188 11.73 0.38 4.47
CA GLY A 188 10.42 0.74 3.93
C GLY A 188 10.31 0.51 2.42
N PHE A 189 11.37 0.85 1.68
CA PHE A 189 11.42 0.69 0.23
C PHE A 189 11.34 -0.78 -0.17
N GLU A 190 12.18 -1.62 0.41
CA GLU A 190 12.19 -3.05 0.18
C GLU A 190 10.80 -3.66 0.42
N HIS A 191 10.25 -3.49 1.63
CA HIS A 191 8.97 -4.08 1.99
C HIS A 191 7.85 -3.66 1.05
N VAL A 192 7.75 -2.36 0.71
CA VAL A 192 6.63 -1.84 -0.07
C VAL A 192 6.79 -2.15 -1.55
N PHE A 193 7.98 -1.90 -2.11
CA PHE A 193 8.20 -1.90 -3.56
C PHE A 193 8.80 -3.20 -4.07
N VAL A 194 9.77 -3.78 -3.38
CA VAL A 194 10.43 -5.02 -3.81
C VAL A 194 9.64 -6.24 -3.37
N GLY A 195 9.16 -6.23 -2.13
CA GLY A 195 8.56 -7.38 -1.47
C GLY A 195 9.59 -8.27 -0.79
N GLU A 196 9.19 -8.87 0.30
CA GLU A 196 10.02 -9.77 1.10
C GLU A 196 9.22 -10.99 1.54
N THR A 197 9.90 -12.00 2.04
CA THR A 197 9.27 -13.16 2.67
C THR A 197 9.55 -13.17 4.15
N LYS A 198 8.56 -13.51 4.96
CA LYS A 198 8.76 -13.75 6.38
C LYS A 198 9.36 -15.13 6.56
N TYR A 199 10.69 -15.19 6.80
CA TYR A 199 11.46 -16.43 6.91
C TYR A 199 11.27 -17.43 5.76
N GLY A 200 11.07 -16.95 4.53
CA GLY A 200 10.83 -17.81 3.38
C GLY A 200 9.50 -18.59 3.41
N ARG A 201 8.53 -18.19 4.26
CA ARG A 201 7.28 -18.93 4.46
C ARG A 201 6.01 -18.17 4.07
N GLU A 202 6.04 -16.86 4.08
CA GLU A 202 4.90 -15.98 3.82
C GLU A 202 5.37 -14.73 3.09
N ILE A 203 4.64 -14.30 2.06
CA ILE A 203 4.93 -13.05 1.35
C ILE A 203 4.50 -11.87 2.22
N ALA A 204 5.45 -10.99 2.52
CA ALA A 204 5.25 -9.73 3.21
C ALA A 204 5.47 -8.56 2.25
N GLY A 205 4.74 -7.45 2.43
CA GLY A 205 4.84 -6.33 1.51
C GLY A 205 4.43 -6.66 0.08
N PHE A 206 5.26 -6.24 -0.91
CA PHE A 206 5.04 -6.46 -2.34
C PHE A 206 3.81 -5.71 -2.88
N HIS A 207 3.92 -4.40 -2.99
CA HIS A 207 2.79 -3.53 -3.35
C HIS A 207 3.04 -2.66 -4.60
N ASN A 208 4.08 -2.97 -5.38
CA ASN A 208 4.44 -2.20 -6.57
C ASN A 208 4.17 -2.97 -7.86
N TRP A 209 3.58 -2.28 -8.85
CA TRP A 209 3.18 -2.87 -10.10
C TRP A 209 4.36 -3.15 -11.07
N VAL A 210 5.44 -2.35 -11.01
CA VAL A 210 6.63 -2.57 -11.84
C VAL A 210 7.33 -3.84 -11.41
N GLN A 211 7.54 -4.02 -10.11
CA GLN A 211 8.10 -5.23 -9.54
C GLN A 211 7.22 -6.44 -9.86
N PHE A 212 5.89 -6.31 -9.72
CA PHE A 212 4.95 -7.36 -10.09
C PHE A 212 5.13 -7.79 -11.54
N TYR A 213 5.17 -6.82 -12.46
CA TYR A 213 5.39 -7.10 -13.87
C TYR A 213 6.73 -7.82 -14.14
N LEU A 214 7.82 -7.38 -13.53
CA LEU A 214 9.14 -7.97 -13.73
C LEU A 214 9.23 -9.40 -13.19
N GLU A 215 8.69 -9.66 -12.02
CA GLU A 215 8.65 -10.99 -11.42
C GLU A 215 7.71 -11.94 -12.21
N GLU A 216 6.59 -11.42 -12.73
CA GLU A 216 5.71 -12.18 -13.62
C GLU A 216 6.39 -12.51 -14.94
N LYS A 217 7.07 -11.54 -15.57
CA LYS A 217 7.84 -11.74 -16.79
C LYS A 217 8.97 -12.76 -16.61
N SER A 218 9.61 -12.76 -15.44
CA SER A 218 10.68 -13.71 -15.08
C SER A 218 10.14 -15.08 -14.64
N ARG A 219 8.82 -15.27 -14.61
CA ARG A 219 8.13 -16.49 -14.15
C ARG A 219 8.37 -16.86 -12.68
N HIS A 220 8.78 -15.92 -11.86
CA HIS A 220 8.86 -16.08 -10.42
C HIS A 220 7.51 -15.80 -9.75
N LEU A 221 6.66 -15.00 -10.41
CA LEU A 221 5.32 -14.66 -9.96
C LEU A 221 4.27 -15.23 -10.93
N ASP A 222 3.22 -15.79 -10.36
CA ASP A 222 2.08 -16.34 -11.08
C ASP A 222 0.78 -15.68 -10.57
N TYR A 223 0.13 -14.92 -11.43
CA TYR A 223 -1.12 -14.24 -11.15
C TYR A 223 -2.27 -15.25 -11.04
N LYS A 224 -3.08 -15.18 -9.98
CA LYS A 224 -4.17 -16.13 -9.68
C LYS A 224 -5.57 -15.55 -9.87
N GLY A 225 -5.67 -14.27 -10.20
CA GLY A 225 -6.93 -13.58 -10.43
C GLY A 225 -7.09 -12.32 -9.57
N TYR A 226 -8.08 -11.48 -9.93
CA TYR A 226 -8.38 -10.27 -9.20
C TYR A 226 -9.22 -10.52 -7.94
N LYS A 227 -9.11 -9.61 -6.97
CA LYS A 227 -9.95 -9.58 -5.77
C LYS A 227 -10.86 -8.37 -5.83
N ALA A 228 -12.17 -8.60 -5.71
CA ALA A 228 -13.17 -7.52 -5.63
C ALA A 228 -14.19 -7.85 -4.54
N ARG A 229 -14.67 -6.83 -3.83
CA ARG A 229 -15.76 -6.96 -2.87
C ARG A 229 -17.07 -7.25 -3.58
N ASP A 230 -17.33 -6.51 -4.65
CA ASP A 230 -18.54 -6.60 -5.43
C ASP A 230 -18.48 -7.71 -6.48
N ARG A 231 -19.61 -7.99 -7.13
CA ARG A 231 -19.69 -8.97 -8.20
C ARG A 231 -19.06 -8.49 -9.50
N GLU A 232 -18.91 -7.17 -9.66
CA GLU A 232 -18.34 -6.57 -10.86
C GLU A 232 -16.82 -6.71 -10.90
N ALA A 233 -16.30 -7.04 -12.09
CA ALA A 233 -14.86 -7.03 -12.32
C ALA A 233 -14.33 -5.59 -12.29
N PRO A 234 -13.07 -5.37 -11.81
CA PRO A 234 -12.41 -4.09 -12.00
C PRO A 234 -12.33 -3.70 -13.48
N ASP A 235 -12.24 -2.40 -13.75
CA ASP A 235 -11.96 -1.91 -15.10
C ASP A 235 -10.53 -2.32 -15.52
N ALA A 236 -10.36 -2.83 -16.74
CA ALA A 236 -9.04 -3.12 -17.33
C ALA A 236 -8.15 -1.88 -17.47
N ARG A 237 -8.70 -0.68 -17.33
CA ARG A 237 -7.98 0.60 -17.24
C ARG A 237 -7.84 1.10 -15.80
N ALA A 238 -8.06 0.23 -14.81
CA ALA A 238 -7.95 0.63 -13.41
C ALA A 238 -6.49 0.93 -13.03
N HIS A 239 -6.31 1.98 -12.24
CA HIS A 239 -5.02 2.34 -11.65
C HIS A 239 -4.84 1.83 -10.22
N VAL A 240 -5.77 1.06 -9.70
CA VAL A 240 -5.68 0.39 -8.39
C VAL A 240 -6.31 -0.98 -8.50
N LEU A 241 -5.59 -2.00 -8.11
CA LEU A 241 -6.08 -3.38 -8.11
C LEU A 241 -5.79 -4.07 -6.78
N ASN A 242 -6.70 -4.97 -6.41
CA ASN A 242 -6.44 -6.02 -5.44
C ASN A 242 -6.32 -7.34 -6.22
N VAL A 243 -5.26 -8.08 -5.98
CA VAL A 243 -4.91 -9.28 -6.73
C VAL A 243 -4.54 -10.43 -5.79
N GLN A 244 -4.67 -11.65 -6.29
CA GLN A 244 -4.10 -12.85 -5.66
C GLN A 244 -3.01 -13.38 -6.59
N PHE A 245 -1.89 -13.80 -6.01
CA PHE A 245 -0.76 -14.33 -6.78
C PHE A 245 0.09 -15.29 -5.95
N SER A 246 0.89 -16.10 -6.60
CA SER A 246 2.00 -16.79 -5.96
C SER A 246 3.33 -16.17 -6.39
N TRP A 247 4.30 -16.17 -5.48
CA TRP A 247 5.66 -15.69 -5.72
C TRP A 247 6.64 -16.66 -5.10
N ASN A 248 7.53 -17.24 -5.93
CA ASN A 248 8.46 -18.29 -5.53
C ASN A 248 7.78 -19.45 -4.77
N GLY A 249 6.60 -19.85 -5.21
CA GLY A 249 5.82 -20.96 -4.61
C GLY A 249 5.00 -20.59 -3.37
N LEU A 250 5.11 -19.37 -2.85
CA LEU A 250 4.30 -18.87 -1.74
C LEU A 250 3.07 -18.14 -2.26
N VAL A 251 1.93 -18.23 -1.57
CA VAL A 251 0.70 -17.54 -1.98
C VAL A 251 0.49 -16.26 -1.19
N LYS A 252 0.23 -15.16 -1.92
CA LYS A 252 -0.31 -13.90 -1.37
C LYS A 252 -1.83 -13.91 -1.55
N PRO A 253 -2.62 -14.11 -0.48
CA PRO A 253 -4.08 -14.17 -0.59
C PRO A 253 -4.71 -12.90 -1.11
N VAL A 254 -4.15 -11.75 -0.73
CA VAL A 254 -4.54 -10.42 -1.22
C VAL A 254 -3.31 -9.52 -1.26
N GLY A 255 -2.91 -9.12 -2.44
CA GLY A 255 -2.00 -8.01 -2.71
C GLY A 255 -2.80 -6.80 -3.20
N SER A 256 -2.40 -5.60 -2.82
CA SER A 256 -2.99 -4.35 -3.29
C SER A 256 -1.91 -3.45 -3.82
N CYS A 257 -2.08 -2.91 -5.02
CA CYS A 257 -1.10 -2.04 -5.66
C CYS A 257 -1.78 -1.00 -6.54
N PHE A 258 -1.09 0.10 -6.75
CA PHE A 258 -1.36 0.98 -7.88
C PHE A 258 -0.89 0.32 -9.17
N ILE A 259 -1.46 0.70 -10.30
CA ILE A 259 -1.08 0.23 -11.63
C ILE A 259 -0.80 1.42 -12.54
N GLY A 260 0.37 1.45 -13.15
CA GLY A 260 0.76 2.47 -14.10
C GLY A 260 1.12 3.83 -13.51
N VAL A 261 0.99 4.07 -12.20
CA VAL A 261 1.43 5.32 -11.56
C VAL A 261 2.96 5.36 -11.46
N SER A 262 3.51 6.57 -11.39
CA SER A 262 4.96 6.74 -11.26
C SER A 262 5.48 6.38 -9.87
N PRO A 263 6.77 6.00 -9.72
CA PRO A 263 7.38 5.78 -8.41
C PRO A 263 7.34 7.00 -7.50
N GLU A 264 7.55 8.20 -8.06
CA GLU A 264 7.46 9.45 -7.32
C GLU A 264 6.07 9.73 -6.76
N PHE A 265 5.01 9.31 -7.47
CA PHE A 265 3.65 9.44 -6.98
C PHE A 265 3.40 8.55 -5.77
N GLU A 266 3.81 7.27 -5.82
CA GLU A 266 3.64 6.34 -4.70
C GLU A 266 4.45 6.79 -3.49
N VAL A 267 5.73 7.15 -3.68
CA VAL A 267 6.60 7.69 -2.60
C VAL A 267 5.98 8.93 -1.98
N ALA A 268 5.50 9.89 -2.78
CA ALA A 268 4.87 11.11 -2.28
C ALA A 268 3.61 10.80 -1.47
N LEU A 269 2.69 10.02 -2.04
CA LEU A 269 1.40 9.69 -1.42
C LEU A 269 1.58 9.03 -0.05
N PHE A 270 2.41 7.99 0.02
CA PHE A 270 2.65 7.28 1.28
C PHE A 270 3.42 8.11 2.30
N THR A 271 4.38 8.95 1.84
CA THR A 271 5.11 9.89 2.72
C THR A 271 4.17 10.93 3.34
N LEU A 272 3.20 11.46 2.58
CA LEU A 272 2.19 12.38 3.10
C LEU A 272 1.40 11.77 4.26
N VAL A 273 0.89 10.55 4.09
CA VAL A 273 0.15 9.84 5.13
C VAL A 273 1.05 9.52 6.32
N PHE A 274 2.26 9.05 6.08
CA PHE A 274 3.23 8.73 7.12
C PHE A 274 3.56 9.94 8.00
N LEU A 275 3.84 11.11 7.42
CA LEU A 275 4.21 12.31 8.15
C LEU A 275 3.04 13.04 8.79
N LYS A 276 1.83 12.91 8.23
CA LYS A 276 0.60 13.45 8.85
C LYS A 276 0.24 12.67 10.12
N SER A 277 0.46 11.38 10.12
CA SER A 277 0.09 10.44 11.18
C SER A 277 1.16 10.34 12.27
N THR A 278 0.71 10.04 13.51
CA THR A 278 1.57 9.71 14.66
C THR A 278 1.33 8.30 15.18
N GLY A 279 0.26 7.64 14.73
CA GLY A 279 -0.10 6.29 15.15
C GLY A 279 0.84 5.21 14.60
N ARG A 280 0.90 4.06 15.28
CA ARG A 280 1.66 2.89 14.81
C ARG A 280 1.13 2.38 13.48
N VAL A 281 -0.18 2.34 13.30
CA VAL A 281 -0.87 2.02 12.05
C VAL A 281 -1.89 3.10 11.78
N THR A 282 -1.82 3.69 10.60
CA THR A 282 -2.79 4.68 10.11
C THR A 282 -3.56 4.06 8.97
N ARG A 283 -4.87 4.21 9.04
CA ARG A 283 -5.80 3.92 7.97
C ARG A 283 -6.55 5.20 7.68
N THR A 284 -6.45 5.72 6.49
CA THR A 284 -7.15 6.95 6.12
C THR A 284 -7.90 6.74 4.82
N VAL A 285 -9.14 7.20 4.76
CA VAL A 285 -9.94 7.14 3.55
C VAL A 285 -9.74 8.44 2.77
N VAL A 286 -9.42 8.32 1.51
CA VAL A 286 -9.19 9.44 0.59
C VAL A 286 -9.89 9.20 -0.73
N ASN A 287 -10.25 10.28 -1.40
CA ASN A 287 -10.73 10.25 -2.78
C ASN A 287 -9.61 10.75 -3.70
N VAL A 288 -9.15 9.89 -4.63
CA VAL A 288 -8.12 10.21 -5.62
C VAL A 288 -8.67 9.88 -7.00
N ASP A 289 -8.79 10.88 -7.87
CA ASP A 289 -9.46 10.77 -9.16
C ASP A 289 -10.88 10.16 -9.00
N ARG A 290 -11.14 9.03 -9.61
CA ARG A 290 -12.41 8.29 -9.50
C ARG A 290 -12.42 7.22 -8.39
N TYR A 291 -11.32 7.07 -7.64
CA TYR A 291 -11.17 6.02 -6.64
C TYR A 291 -11.41 6.55 -5.24
N GLN A 292 -12.17 5.80 -4.45
CA GLN A 292 -12.13 5.92 -3.00
C GLN A 292 -11.20 4.83 -2.45
N LEU A 293 -10.18 5.26 -1.74
CA LEU A 293 -9.11 4.40 -1.24
C LEU A 293 -9.01 4.48 0.27
N GLU A 294 -8.79 3.34 0.92
CA GLU A 294 -8.20 3.31 2.25
C GLU A 294 -6.68 3.20 2.06
N VAL A 295 -5.94 4.24 2.40
CA VAL A 295 -4.47 4.20 2.41
C VAL A 295 -4.02 3.72 3.77
N VAL A 296 -3.31 2.61 3.79
CA VAL A 296 -2.76 2.00 5.00
C VAL A 296 -1.28 2.28 5.07
N VAL A 297 -0.81 2.83 6.20
CA VAL A 297 0.60 3.07 6.46
C VAL A 297 0.90 2.62 7.89
N SER A 298 1.85 1.73 8.05
CA SER A 298 2.40 1.38 9.37
C SER A 298 3.77 2.00 9.58
N ARG A 299 4.05 2.32 10.83
CA ARG A 299 5.29 2.96 11.24
C ARG A 299 6.20 1.95 11.94
N HIS A 300 7.46 1.96 11.57
CA HIS A 300 8.55 1.32 12.29
C HIS A 300 9.58 2.37 12.73
N GLY A 301 9.44 2.90 13.94
CA GLY A 301 10.26 4.02 14.40
C GLY A 301 10.09 5.27 13.49
N ARG A 302 11.17 5.68 12.85
CA ARG A 302 11.20 6.80 11.89
C ARG A 302 10.93 6.40 10.45
N SER A 303 10.85 5.09 10.19
CA SER A 303 10.68 4.52 8.85
C SER A 303 9.27 3.99 8.63
N ILE A 304 8.89 3.83 7.37
CA ILE A 304 7.70 3.09 6.97
C ILE A 304 7.94 1.60 7.22
N GLY A 305 7.03 0.95 7.97
CA GLY A 305 7.03 -0.49 8.14
C GLY A 305 6.27 -1.20 7.01
N THR A 306 5.16 -0.63 6.54
CA THR A 306 4.44 -1.02 5.32
C THR A 306 3.55 0.13 4.86
N SER A 307 3.24 0.16 3.56
CA SER A 307 2.19 1.03 3.02
C SER A 307 1.60 0.46 1.73
N TYR A 308 0.28 0.63 1.57
CA TYR A 308 -0.44 0.16 0.39
C TYR A 308 -1.79 0.86 0.25
N PRO A 309 -2.31 0.99 -1.00
CA PRO A 309 -3.68 1.42 -1.25
C PRO A 309 -4.61 0.21 -1.12
N LYS A 310 -5.81 0.41 -0.62
CA LYS A 310 -6.88 -0.57 -0.66
C LYS A 310 -8.07 0.05 -1.36
N LEU A 311 -8.47 -0.52 -2.46
CA LEU A 311 -9.62 -0.05 -3.22
C LEU A 311 -10.90 -0.30 -2.42
N LEU A 312 -11.64 0.76 -2.10
CA LEU A 312 -12.96 0.71 -1.46
C LEU A 312 -14.07 0.76 -2.49
N SER A 313 -14.00 1.71 -3.41
CA SER A 313 -14.91 1.83 -4.54
C SER A 313 -14.25 2.56 -5.71
N SER A 314 -14.71 2.27 -6.93
CA SER A 314 -14.38 3.03 -8.12
C SER A 314 -15.66 3.63 -8.68
N GLY A 315 -15.73 4.96 -8.77
CA GLY A 315 -16.85 5.64 -9.42
C GLY A 315 -16.85 5.32 -10.90
N HIS A 316 -17.72 4.39 -11.32
CA HIS A 316 -18.07 4.27 -12.72
C HIS A 316 -18.95 5.48 -13.06
N ARG A 317 -18.37 6.54 -13.67
CA ARG A 317 -19.20 7.44 -14.44
C ARG A 317 -19.73 6.61 -15.61
N ARG A 318 -20.99 6.17 -15.53
CA ARG A 318 -21.73 5.78 -16.74
C ARG A 318 -21.69 7.01 -17.64
N LEU A 319 -20.92 6.94 -18.72
CA LEU A 319 -21.02 7.88 -19.83
C LEU A 319 -22.35 7.66 -20.55
#